data_1e09dcade3be1daab3d470004828f949
#
_entry.id   1e09dcade3be1daab3d470004828f949
#
_cell.length_a   1.000
_cell.length_b   1.000
_cell.length_c   1.000
_cell.angle_alpha   90.00
_cell.angle_beta   90.00
_cell.angle_gamma   90.00
#
_symmetry.space_group_name_H-M   'P 1'
#
loop_
_entity.id
_entity.type
_entity.pdbx_description
1 polymer ?
#
loop_
_entity_poly.entity_id
_entity_poly.type
_entity_poly.pdbx_seq_one_letter_code
_entity_poly.pdbx_strand_id
1 'polypeptide(L)'
;MNTPRFIFTLVISLFLVGPVSAQAIREQDIRAELGFLASDAMQGRGSGTMFERIAAEYIGSQFQQFGLEPGGDTDSAGNKSFVQRVPVETAPTGATWNVIGILRGSDPKEAIMLSAHLDHLGVNDAAPGDDKIFNGADDDASGSVAVLELARALAAGKKPRRTIYFVCFGSEERRGAGSRHFLDNPPVPLTQIVSQLQFEMLGRPDPKVAAGTLWLTGFERSDLGPALARNGAALVADPHPEQRFFQRSDNYPFALRGVIAHTVSSFGLHTDYHRVSDDVSKIDFPFMTRSINSLVRPIQWLANSDFRPEWLAGQAPSR
;
A
#
# COMPACT_ATOMS: atom_id res chain seq x y z
N MET A 1 12.29 -63.08 44.07
CA MET A 1 12.82 -61.74 43.64
C MET A 1 11.86 -61.20 42.57
N ASN A 2 11.00 -60.27 43.02
CA ASN A 2 9.98 -59.67 42.14
C ASN A 2 10.50 -58.33 41.60
N THR A 3 10.72 -58.25 40.29
CA THR A 3 11.11 -56.99 39.59
C THR A 3 9.87 -56.16 39.28
N PRO A 4 9.79 -54.88 39.68
CA PRO A 4 8.66 -54.02 39.31
C PRO A 4 8.74 -53.59 37.83
N ARG A 5 7.65 -53.80 37.09
CA ARG A 5 7.44 -53.28 35.74
C ARG A 5 6.94 -51.82 35.84
N PHE A 6 7.77 -50.87 35.45
CA PHE A 6 7.32 -49.48 35.24
C PHE A 6 6.58 -49.40 33.88
N ILE A 7 5.29 -49.04 33.93
CA ILE A 7 4.52 -48.66 32.75
C ILE A 7 4.72 -47.18 32.50
N PHE A 8 5.42 -46.82 31.42
CA PHE A 8 5.54 -45.44 30.96
C PHE A 8 4.29 -45.10 30.15
N THR A 9 3.40 -44.25 30.69
CA THR A 9 2.26 -43.71 29.97
C THR A 9 2.73 -42.51 29.14
N LEU A 10 2.77 -42.68 27.82
CA LEU A 10 3.08 -41.61 26.86
C LEU A 10 1.84 -40.70 26.70
N VAL A 11 1.88 -39.53 27.28
CA VAL A 11 0.84 -38.49 27.08
C VAL A 11 1.13 -37.78 25.76
N ILE A 12 0.40 -38.10 24.71
CA ILE A 12 0.43 -37.39 23.44
C ILE A 12 -0.45 -36.14 23.59
N SER A 13 0.14 -34.99 23.78
CA SER A 13 -0.56 -33.70 23.74
C SER A 13 -0.88 -33.36 22.29
N LEU A 14 -2.14 -33.51 21.91
CA LEU A 14 -2.65 -33.02 20.61
C LEU A 14 -2.75 -31.51 20.67
N PHE A 15 -1.81 -30.80 20.06
CA PHE A 15 -1.96 -29.37 19.80
C PHE A 15 -3.00 -29.19 18.70
N LEU A 16 -4.20 -28.76 19.09
CA LEU A 16 -5.23 -28.26 18.17
C LEU A 16 -4.69 -26.94 17.57
N VAL A 17 -4.11 -27.01 16.37
CA VAL A 17 -3.85 -25.82 15.55
C VAL A 17 -5.21 -25.30 15.08
N GLY A 18 -5.74 -24.31 15.78
CA GLY A 18 -6.94 -23.58 15.35
C GLY A 18 -6.71 -22.94 13.97
N PRO A 19 -7.78 -22.59 13.23
CA PRO A 19 -7.64 -21.92 11.95
C PRO A 19 -6.86 -20.62 12.15
N VAL A 20 -5.75 -20.46 11.42
CA VAL A 20 -5.00 -19.20 11.34
C VAL A 20 -5.93 -18.20 10.64
N SER A 21 -6.59 -17.36 11.41
CA SER A 21 -7.35 -16.21 10.90
C SER A 21 -6.36 -15.10 10.55
N ALA A 22 -6.60 -14.39 9.45
CA ALA A 22 -5.86 -13.18 9.17
C ALA A 22 -5.88 -12.26 10.40
N GLN A 23 -4.74 -11.72 10.78
CA GLN A 23 -4.65 -10.83 11.95
C GLN A 23 -5.46 -9.56 11.66
N ALA A 24 -6.40 -9.23 12.55
CA ALA A 24 -7.19 -8.01 12.41
C ALA A 24 -6.29 -6.77 12.46
N ILE A 25 -6.56 -5.81 11.61
CA ILE A 25 -5.92 -4.49 11.62
C ILE A 25 -6.43 -3.73 12.84
N ARG A 26 -5.50 -3.20 13.65
CA ARG A 26 -5.82 -2.52 14.91
C ARG A 26 -5.55 -1.02 14.78
N GLU A 27 -6.44 -0.22 15.32
CA GLU A 27 -6.26 1.25 15.35
C GLU A 27 -4.94 1.67 16.00
N GLN A 28 -4.49 0.93 17.02
CA GLN A 28 -3.23 1.21 17.71
C GLN A 28 -2.01 1.09 16.79
N ASP A 29 -2.01 0.11 15.89
CA ASP A 29 -0.91 -0.10 14.93
C ASP A 29 -0.89 1.04 13.90
N ILE A 30 -2.05 1.39 13.34
CA ILE A 30 -2.21 2.54 12.43
C ILE A 30 -1.75 3.84 13.09
N ARG A 31 -2.14 4.09 14.34
CA ARG A 31 -1.71 5.28 15.09
C ARG A 31 -0.20 5.35 15.29
N ALA A 32 0.44 4.23 15.56
CA ALA A 32 1.88 4.17 15.76
C ALA A 32 2.65 4.43 14.46
N GLU A 33 2.25 3.78 13.36
CA GLU A 33 2.89 3.89 12.05
C GLU A 33 2.69 5.28 11.44
N LEU A 34 1.44 5.77 11.43
CA LEU A 34 1.09 7.09 10.90
C LEU A 34 1.69 8.20 11.76
N GLY A 35 1.65 8.05 13.09
CA GLY A 35 2.27 8.98 14.03
C GLY A 35 3.78 9.12 13.84
N PHE A 36 4.48 8.06 13.39
CA PHE A 36 5.88 8.15 13.00
C PHE A 36 6.04 8.81 11.63
N LEU A 37 5.38 8.29 10.59
CA LEU A 37 5.56 8.76 9.21
C LEU A 37 5.16 10.24 9.03
N ALA A 38 4.08 10.68 9.68
CA ALA A 38 3.60 12.06 9.59
C ALA A 38 4.06 12.96 10.76
N SER A 39 5.09 12.54 11.53
CA SER A 39 5.67 13.39 12.56
C SER A 39 6.56 14.50 12.01
N ASP A 40 6.74 15.58 12.77
CA ASP A 40 7.69 16.66 12.44
C ASP A 40 9.12 16.15 12.31
N ALA A 41 9.48 15.07 13.04
CA ALA A 41 10.80 14.43 12.94
C ALA A 41 11.09 13.91 11.53
N MET A 42 10.05 13.60 10.75
CA MET A 42 10.15 13.16 9.36
C MET A 42 10.21 14.32 8.36
N GLN A 43 10.17 15.58 8.83
CA GLN A 43 10.33 16.78 8.01
C GLN A 43 9.53 16.70 6.69
N GLY A 44 8.30 16.18 6.76
CA GLY A 44 7.38 16.03 5.63
C GLY A 44 7.85 15.10 4.52
N ARG A 45 8.80 14.20 4.77
CA ARG A 45 9.26 13.15 3.81
C ARG A 45 9.51 13.65 2.38
N GLY A 46 10.03 14.89 2.26
CA GLY A 46 10.19 15.55 0.94
C GLY A 46 10.88 14.66 -0.09
N SER A 47 10.32 14.61 -1.30
CA SER A 47 10.83 13.80 -2.42
C SER A 47 12.33 13.94 -2.63
N GLY A 48 13.07 12.86 -2.63
CA GLY A 48 14.52 12.82 -2.83
C GLY A 48 15.35 13.34 -1.67
N THR A 49 14.77 13.55 -0.50
CA THR A 49 15.50 13.95 0.72
C THR A 49 15.92 12.74 1.56
N MET A 50 16.77 12.97 2.56
CA MET A 50 17.13 11.94 3.53
C MET A 50 15.90 11.46 4.32
N PHE A 51 14.89 12.30 4.53
CA PHE A 51 13.69 11.95 5.28
C PHE A 51 12.77 10.99 4.50
N GLU A 52 12.66 11.16 3.17
CA GLU A 52 12.03 10.14 2.31
C GLU A 52 12.79 8.80 2.41
N ARG A 53 14.13 8.83 2.40
CA ARG A 53 14.93 7.61 2.57
C ARG A 53 14.68 6.96 3.94
N ILE A 54 14.59 7.74 5.03
CA ILE A 54 14.27 7.19 6.36
C ILE A 54 12.89 6.53 6.35
N ALA A 55 11.89 7.14 5.69
CA ALA A 55 10.58 6.51 5.52
C ALA A 55 10.68 5.18 4.75
N ALA A 56 11.47 5.14 3.68
CA ALA A 56 11.71 3.93 2.90
C ALA A 56 12.36 2.81 3.74
N GLU A 57 13.39 3.13 4.52
CA GLU A 57 14.06 2.14 5.40
C GLU A 57 13.10 1.65 6.51
N TYR A 58 12.28 2.54 7.07
CA TYR A 58 11.26 2.17 8.05
C TYR A 58 10.25 1.19 7.47
N ILE A 59 9.64 1.51 6.32
CA ILE A 59 8.67 0.64 5.64
C ILE A 59 9.31 -0.71 5.30
N GLY A 60 10.54 -0.71 4.78
CA GLY A 60 11.30 -1.93 4.49
C GLY A 60 11.52 -2.80 5.72
N SER A 61 11.83 -2.18 6.88
CA SER A 61 11.98 -2.90 8.14
C SER A 61 10.68 -3.54 8.63
N GLN A 62 9.53 -2.87 8.42
CA GLN A 62 8.21 -3.44 8.72
C GLN A 62 7.90 -4.63 7.80
N PHE A 63 8.16 -4.52 6.50
CA PHE A 63 8.00 -5.66 5.58
C PHE A 63 8.85 -6.87 6.00
N GLN A 64 10.10 -6.63 6.44
CA GLN A 64 10.95 -7.68 6.98
C GLN A 64 10.35 -8.31 8.23
N GLN A 65 9.81 -7.50 9.15
CA GLN A 65 9.17 -7.97 10.38
C GLN A 65 7.93 -8.82 10.08
N PHE A 66 7.19 -8.51 9.01
CA PHE A 66 6.03 -9.28 8.57
C PHE A 66 6.41 -10.56 7.81
N GLY A 67 7.70 -10.82 7.58
CA GLY A 67 8.20 -12.01 6.90
C GLY A 67 8.05 -11.98 5.38
N LEU A 68 7.96 -10.79 4.78
CA LEU A 68 7.98 -10.63 3.32
C LEU A 68 9.38 -10.86 2.76
N GLU A 69 9.46 -11.23 1.49
CA GLU A 69 10.72 -11.28 0.74
C GLU A 69 11.07 -9.89 0.18
N PRO A 70 12.36 -9.50 0.17
CA PRO A 70 12.78 -8.23 -0.41
C PRO A 70 12.68 -8.23 -1.95
N GLY A 71 12.16 -7.14 -2.51
CA GLY A 71 12.00 -6.96 -3.95
C GLY A 71 12.79 -5.81 -4.57
N GLY A 72 13.57 -5.07 -3.76
CA GLY A 72 14.35 -3.92 -4.19
C GLY A 72 15.72 -4.30 -4.78
N ASP A 73 16.71 -3.43 -4.57
CA ASP A 73 18.05 -3.59 -5.16
C ASP A 73 18.80 -4.80 -4.60
N THR A 74 19.74 -5.28 -5.40
CA THR A 74 20.68 -6.33 -4.99
C THR A 74 22.05 -5.70 -4.76
N ASP A 75 22.64 -5.93 -3.60
CA ASP A 75 23.98 -5.47 -3.27
C ASP A 75 25.09 -6.25 -4.02
N SER A 76 26.33 -5.80 -3.88
CA SER A 76 27.50 -6.46 -4.51
C SER A 76 27.75 -7.88 -4.00
N ALA A 77 27.19 -8.26 -2.85
CA ALA A 77 27.29 -9.60 -2.27
C ALA A 77 26.11 -10.50 -2.70
N GLY A 78 25.16 -9.98 -3.47
CA GLY A 78 23.99 -10.72 -3.95
C GLY A 78 22.79 -10.70 -2.99
N ASN A 79 22.85 -9.94 -1.90
CA ASN A 79 21.71 -9.80 -0.98
C ASN A 79 20.70 -8.79 -1.51
N LYS A 80 19.42 -9.15 -1.49
CA LYS A 80 18.34 -8.23 -1.85
C LYS A 80 17.94 -7.33 -0.68
N SER A 81 17.70 -6.08 -1.00
CA SER A 81 17.08 -5.07 -0.12
C SER A 81 15.59 -4.97 -0.37
N PHE A 82 14.83 -4.44 0.60
CA PHE A 82 13.46 -3.97 0.37
C PHE A 82 13.45 -2.65 -0.40
N VAL A 83 14.51 -1.86 -0.31
CA VAL A 83 14.63 -0.54 -0.91
C VAL A 83 15.24 -0.64 -2.32
N GLN A 84 14.58 -0.01 -3.28
CA GLN A 84 15.06 0.20 -4.64
C GLN A 84 15.45 1.67 -4.81
N ARG A 85 16.73 1.95 -5.10
CA ARG A 85 17.21 3.30 -5.37
C ARG A 85 16.82 3.72 -6.79
N VAL A 86 16.16 4.85 -6.89
CA VAL A 86 15.75 5.45 -8.16
C VAL A 86 16.60 6.68 -8.44
N PRO A 87 17.50 6.69 -9.43
CA PRO A 87 18.32 7.83 -9.75
C PRO A 87 17.48 9.03 -10.23
N VAL A 88 17.64 10.18 -9.58
CA VAL A 88 17.00 11.46 -9.95
C VAL A 88 18.01 12.58 -9.72
N GLU A 89 18.69 12.99 -10.77
CA GLU A 89 19.79 13.98 -10.67
C GLU A 89 19.39 15.31 -10.02
N THR A 90 18.14 15.72 -10.20
CA THR A 90 17.60 16.98 -9.64
C THR A 90 17.12 16.84 -8.18
N ALA A 91 17.13 15.63 -7.62
CA ALA A 91 16.75 15.42 -6.23
C ALA A 91 17.88 15.87 -5.28
N PRO A 92 17.57 16.34 -4.06
CA PRO A 92 18.57 16.80 -3.09
C PRO A 92 19.69 15.79 -2.80
N THR A 93 19.38 14.47 -2.84
CA THR A 93 20.35 13.39 -2.62
C THR A 93 20.77 12.67 -3.91
N GLY A 94 20.34 13.16 -5.08
CA GLY A 94 20.56 12.51 -6.37
C GLY A 94 19.73 11.24 -6.58
N ALA A 95 18.75 10.96 -5.73
CA ALA A 95 17.87 9.79 -5.82
C ALA A 95 16.55 10.01 -5.09
N THR A 96 15.59 9.12 -5.41
CA THR A 96 14.42 8.79 -4.60
C THR A 96 14.40 7.28 -4.37
N TRP A 97 13.45 6.75 -3.60
CA TRP A 97 13.46 5.34 -3.21
C TRP A 97 12.07 4.72 -3.24
N ASN A 98 11.95 3.60 -3.94
CA ASN A 98 10.80 2.71 -3.79
C ASN A 98 11.08 1.69 -2.68
N VAL A 99 10.03 1.17 -2.08
CA VAL A 99 10.10 0.04 -1.15
C VAL A 99 9.23 -1.09 -1.69
N ILE A 100 9.79 -2.30 -1.78
CA ILE A 100 9.14 -3.44 -2.42
C ILE A 100 9.22 -4.65 -1.51
N GLY A 101 8.07 -5.08 -0.98
CA GLY A 101 7.87 -6.32 -0.24
C GLY A 101 7.09 -7.34 -1.06
N ILE A 102 7.43 -8.63 -0.94
CA ILE A 102 6.83 -9.69 -1.75
C ILE A 102 6.29 -10.79 -0.83
N LEU A 103 4.98 -11.05 -0.91
CA LEU A 103 4.35 -12.23 -0.35
C LEU A 103 4.18 -13.27 -1.46
N ARG A 104 5.04 -14.29 -1.49
CA ARG A 104 5.05 -15.30 -2.55
C ARG A 104 3.79 -16.16 -2.55
N GLY A 105 3.12 -16.18 -3.69
CA GLY A 105 2.02 -17.10 -3.96
C GLY A 105 2.48 -18.53 -4.29
N SER A 106 1.52 -19.42 -4.43
CA SER A 106 1.73 -20.78 -4.92
C SER A 106 1.80 -20.84 -6.45
N ASP A 107 1.24 -19.88 -7.17
CA ASP A 107 1.32 -19.71 -8.62
C ASP A 107 2.28 -18.56 -8.95
N PRO A 108 3.46 -18.85 -9.51
CA PRO A 108 4.46 -17.83 -9.82
C PRO A 108 4.13 -17.01 -11.08
N LYS A 109 3.07 -17.37 -11.83
CA LYS A 109 2.74 -16.75 -13.12
C LYS A 109 1.87 -15.53 -13.00
N GLU A 110 1.21 -15.33 -11.85
CA GLU A 110 0.28 -14.23 -11.62
C GLU A 110 0.60 -13.51 -10.32
N ALA A 111 0.46 -12.20 -10.36
CA ALA A 111 0.63 -11.34 -9.22
C ALA A 111 -0.43 -10.26 -9.17
N ILE A 112 -0.70 -9.73 -7.97
CA ILE A 112 -1.39 -8.46 -7.74
C ILE A 112 -0.43 -7.50 -7.07
N MET A 113 -0.66 -6.20 -7.21
CA MET A 113 0.11 -5.16 -6.57
C MET A 113 -0.79 -4.29 -5.70
N LEU A 114 -0.34 -4.03 -4.49
CA LEU A 114 -0.92 -3.07 -3.54
C LEU A 114 0.13 -1.99 -3.32
N SER A 115 -0.20 -0.73 -3.59
CA SER A 115 0.78 0.34 -3.57
C SER A 115 0.25 1.64 -2.96
N ALA A 116 1.18 2.51 -2.58
CA ALA A 116 0.97 3.87 -2.10
C ALA A 116 2.18 4.71 -2.49
N HIS A 117 2.18 6.03 -2.23
CA HIS A 117 3.44 6.77 -2.25
C HIS A 117 3.91 7.13 -0.84
N LEU A 118 5.23 7.18 -0.66
CA LEU A 118 5.83 7.37 0.67
C LEU A 118 6.34 8.79 0.91
N ASP A 119 6.55 9.55 -0.16
CA ASP A 119 7.03 10.93 -0.11
C ASP A 119 5.88 11.92 0.11
N HIS A 120 6.25 13.17 0.41
CA HIS A 120 5.36 14.32 0.38
C HIS A 120 6.18 15.59 0.07
N LEU A 121 5.65 16.77 0.38
CA LEU A 121 6.23 18.04 -0.05
C LEU A 121 7.46 18.47 0.75
N GLY A 122 7.69 17.93 1.95
CA GLY A 122 8.84 18.27 2.77
C GLY A 122 8.67 19.57 3.56
N VAL A 123 9.73 20.35 3.66
CA VAL A 123 9.75 21.65 4.36
C VAL A 123 9.78 22.78 3.34
N ASN A 124 8.98 23.82 3.60
CA ASN A 124 8.98 25.03 2.79
C ASN A 124 9.04 26.28 3.69
N ASP A 125 10.21 26.89 3.80
CA ASP A 125 10.44 28.10 4.61
C ASP A 125 9.59 29.30 4.18
N ALA A 126 9.12 29.31 2.93
CA ALA A 126 8.23 30.34 2.40
C ALA A 126 6.73 30.11 2.72
N ALA A 127 6.37 28.98 3.33
CA ALA A 127 4.99 28.74 3.74
C ALA A 127 4.53 29.81 4.76
N PRO A 128 3.26 30.24 4.73
CA PRO A 128 2.74 31.20 5.70
C PRO A 128 2.66 30.60 7.11
N GLY A 129 2.78 31.45 8.14
CA GLY A 129 2.73 31.01 9.56
C GLY A 129 4.07 30.51 10.07
N ASP A 130 4.08 29.97 11.29
CA ASP A 130 5.28 29.46 11.97
C ASP A 130 5.61 28.03 11.59
N ASP A 131 4.60 27.23 11.25
CA ASP A 131 4.77 25.87 10.76
C ASP A 131 5.22 25.87 9.29
N LYS A 132 6.28 25.12 9.00
CA LYS A 132 6.91 25.00 7.69
C LYS A 132 6.93 23.58 7.16
N ILE A 133 6.47 22.62 7.97
CA ILE A 133 6.54 21.20 7.68
C ILE A 133 5.21 20.75 7.06
N PHE A 134 5.28 20.21 5.86
CA PHE A 134 4.14 19.56 5.22
C PHE A 134 4.15 18.09 5.62
N ASN A 135 3.48 17.77 6.73
CA ASN A 135 3.53 16.42 7.31
C ASN A 135 2.90 15.35 6.40
N GLY A 136 1.89 15.71 5.59
CA GLY A 136 1.25 14.80 4.66
C GLY A 136 0.66 13.57 5.37
N ALA A 137 -0.16 13.81 6.40
CA ALA A 137 -0.71 12.71 7.20
C ALA A 137 -1.76 11.93 6.41
N ASP A 138 -2.64 12.64 5.70
CA ASP A 138 -3.57 12.03 4.76
C ASP A 138 -2.87 11.74 3.43
N ASP A 139 -2.12 12.68 2.91
CA ASP A 139 -1.38 12.63 1.64
C ASP A 139 0.13 12.39 1.86
N ASP A 140 0.71 11.20 1.76
CA ASP A 140 0.06 9.88 1.63
C ASP A 140 0.63 8.91 2.68
N ALA A 141 0.87 9.46 3.92
CA ALA A 141 1.21 8.56 5.02
C ALA A 141 0.05 7.57 5.28
N SER A 142 -1.22 8.00 5.06
CA SER A 142 -2.39 7.14 5.24
C SER A 142 -2.42 5.97 4.26
N GLY A 143 -2.09 6.18 2.99
CA GLY A 143 -1.97 5.11 2.00
C GLY A 143 -0.76 4.20 2.28
N SER A 144 0.39 4.77 2.62
CA SER A 144 1.57 3.99 3.02
C SER A 144 1.29 3.08 4.22
N VAL A 145 0.57 3.57 5.24
CA VAL A 145 0.12 2.76 6.38
C VAL A 145 -0.93 1.72 5.96
N ALA A 146 -1.82 2.04 5.02
CA ALA A 146 -2.75 1.03 4.50
C ALA A 146 -2.01 -0.13 3.83
N VAL A 147 -0.95 0.14 3.06
CA VAL A 147 -0.10 -0.90 2.46
C VAL A 147 0.61 -1.74 3.53
N LEU A 148 1.15 -1.11 4.59
CA LEU A 148 1.78 -1.80 5.71
C LEU A 148 0.81 -2.75 6.42
N GLU A 149 -0.36 -2.26 6.80
CA GLU A 149 -1.35 -3.01 7.54
C GLU A 149 -1.98 -4.15 6.72
N LEU A 150 -2.21 -3.93 5.42
CA LEU A 150 -2.61 -4.98 4.49
C LEU A 150 -1.51 -6.04 4.34
N ALA A 151 -0.24 -5.62 4.27
CA ALA A 151 0.90 -6.54 4.20
C ALA A 151 0.96 -7.43 5.46
N ARG A 152 0.86 -6.82 6.64
CA ARG A 152 0.84 -7.53 7.93
C ARG A 152 -0.32 -8.53 8.02
N ALA A 153 -1.53 -8.09 7.69
CA ALA A 153 -2.73 -8.91 7.78
C ALA A 153 -2.73 -10.10 6.79
N LEU A 154 -2.24 -9.86 5.57
CA LEU A 154 -2.19 -10.89 4.51
C LEU A 154 -1.04 -11.87 4.74
N ALA A 155 0.12 -11.41 5.22
CA ALA A 155 1.27 -12.27 5.53
C ALA A 155 0.99 -13.22 6.71
N ALA A 156 0.22 -12.77 7.71
CA ALA A 156 -0.21 -13.61 8.83
C ALA A 156 -1.24 -14.69 8.43
N GLY A 157 -1.80 -14.60 7.23
CA GLY A 157 -2.82 -15.52 6.73
C GLY A 157 -2.25 -16.77 6.05
N LYS A 158 -3.12 -17.46 5.31
CA LYS A 158 -2.71 -18.58 4.45
C LYS A 158 -1.95 -18.05 3.24
N LYS A 159 -0.94 -18.84 2.77
CA LYS A 159 -0.21 -18.56 1.54
C LYS A 159 -1.20 -18.33 0.37
N PRO A 160 -1.16 -17.17 -0.31
CA PRO A 160 -2.10 -16.89 -1.41
C PRO A 160 -1.75 -17.73 -2.65
N ARG A 161 -2.68 -17.82 -3.61
CA ARG A 161 -2.38 -18.37 -4.94
C ARG A 161 -1.49 -17.43 -5.73
N ARG A 162 -1.92 -16.18 -5.93
CA ARG A 162 -1.13 -15.15 -6.60
C ARG A 162 -0.08 -14.57 -5.67
N THR A 163 1.08 -14.24 -6.21
CA THR A 163 2.07 -13.40 -5.51
C THR A 163 1.47 -12.01 -5.26
N ILE A 164 1.72 -11.44 -4.09
CA ILE A 164 1.32 -10.06 -3.78
C ILE A 164 2.57 -9.21 -3.63
N TYR A 165 2.66 -8.15 -4.44
CA TYR A 165 3.66 -7.10 -4.30
C TYR A 165 3.07 -5.96 -3.47
N PHE A 166 3.78 -5.57 -2.41
CA PHE A 166 3.50 -4.38 -1.62
C PHE A 166 4.56 -3.36 -1.97
N VAL A 167 4.13 -2.21 -2.50
CA VAL A 167 5.07 -1.21 -3.02
C VAL A 167 4.71 0.17 -2.49
N CYS A 168 5.69 0.86 -1.88
CA CYS A 168 5.55 2.29 -1.63
C CYS A 168 6.51 3.02 -2.57
N PHE A 169 5.95 3.84 -3.47
CA PHE A 169 6.72 4.59 -4.45
C PHE A 169 7.25 5.89 -3.87
N GLY A 170 8.45 6.29 -4.29
CA GLY A 170 9.00 7.59 -3.98
C GLY A 170 8.77 8.60 -5.09
N SER A 171 8.79 9.87 -4.72
CA SER A 171 8.66 11.01 -5.64
C SER A 171 7.41 10.98 -6.53
N GLU A 172 6.28 10.57 -5.98
CA GLU A 172 4.97 10.78 -6.60
C GLU A 172 4.74 12.27 -6.82
N GLU A 173 4.95 13.08 -5.78
CA GLU A 173 4.80 14.54 -5.75
C GLU A 173 5.74 15.28 -6.73
N ARG A 174 6.76 14.60 -7.22
CA ARG A 174 7.65 15.05 -8.28
C ARG A 174 7.51 14.23 -9.55
N ARG A 175 6.27 14.10 -10.03
CA ARG A 175 5.92 13.47 -11.31
C ARG A 175 6.09 11.95 -11.34
N GLY A 176 6.02 11.25 -10.20
CA GLY A 176 6.01 9.80 -10.14
C GLY A 176 7.32 9.17 -10.65
N ALA A 177 8.47 9.67 -10.19
CA ALA A 177 9.77 9.12 -10.61
C ALA A 177 9.92 7.65 -10.19
N GLY A 178 9.43 7.31 -8.99
CA GLY A 178 9.48 5.95 -8.45
C GLY A 178 8.70 4.95 -9.27
N SER A 179 7.42 5.22 -9.53
CA SER A 179 6.56 4.32 -10.31
C SER A 179 7.03 4.15 -11.75
N ARG A 180 7.54 5.21 -12.38
CA ARG A 180 8.13 5.11 -13.73
C ARG A 180 9.37 4.23 -13.75
N HIS A 181 10.27 4.42 -12.79
CA HIS A 181 11.47 3.58 -12.67
C HIS A 181 11.10 2.11 -12.45
N PHE A 182 10.10 1.82 -11.60
CA PHE A 182 9.57 0.49 -11.40
C PHE A 182 9.05 -0.11 -12.72
N LEU A 183 8.31 0.66 -13.52
CA LEU A 183 7.79 0.22 -14.82
C LEU A 183 8.87 -0.07 -15.86
N ASP A 184 10.00 0.63 -15.77
CA ASP A 184 11.13 0.43 -16.68
C ASP A 184 12.08 -0.68 -16.18
N ASN A 185 12.08 -0.97 -14.86
CA ASN A 185 12.90 -1.98 -14.19
C ASN A 185 12.06 -2.87 -13.26
N PRO A 186 11.00 -3.53 -13.75
CA PRO A 186 10.08 -4.25 -12.90
C PRO A 186 10.71 -5.55 -12.36
N PRO A 187 10.50 -5.88 -11.07
CA PRO A 187 11.01 -7.14 -10.49
C PRO A 187 10.30 -8.39 -11.04
N VAL A 188 9.23 -8.19 -11.80
CA VAL A 188 8.42 -9.22 -12.44
C VAL A 188 7.89 -8.68 -13.78
N PRO A 189 7.73 -9.50 -14.83
CA PRO A 189 7.09 -9.05 -16.07
C PRO A 189 5.74 -8.40 -15.80
N LEU A 190 5.50 -7.21 -16.34
CA LEU A 190 4.23 -6.47 -16.13
C LEU A 190 2.99 -7.29 -16.53
N THR A 191 3.13 -8.18 -17.52
CA THR A 191 2.06 -9.10 -17.96
C THR A 191 1.62 -10.11 -16.89
N GLN A 192 2.43 -10.30 -15.84
CA GLN A 192 2.09 -11.14 -14.70
C GLN A 192 1.31 -10.37 -13.63
N ILE A 193 1.38 -9.04 -13.61
CA ILE A 193 0.61 -8.19 -12.69
C ILE A 193 -0.80 -8.06 -13.24
N VAL A 194 -1.73 -8.84 -12.70
CA VAL A 194 -3.12 -8.86 -13.17
C VAL A 194 -3.91 -7.63 -12.72
N SER A 195 -3.51 -7.00 -11.61
CA SER A 195 -4.07 -5.73 -11.15
C SER A 195 -3.13 -5.00 -10.21
N GLN A 196 -3.28 -3.67 -10.16
CA GLN A 196 -2.70 -2.78 -9.15
C GLN A 196 -3.82 -1.99 -8.46
N LEU A 197 -3.77 -1.93 -7.14
CA LEU A 197 -4.56 -1.03 -6.32
C LEU A 197 -3.59 -0.08 -5.63
N GLN A 198 -3.62 1.18 -6.04
CA GLN A 198 -2.97 2.30 -5.34
C GLN A 198 -3.88 2.73 -4.20
N PHE A 199 -3.33 2.97 -3.03
CA PHE A 199 -4.04 3.53 -1.88
C PHE A 199 -3.54 4.94 -1.67
N GLU A 200 -4.46 5.90 -1.58
CA GLU A 200 -4.11 7.32 -1.48
C GLU A 200 -5.18 8.08 -0.72
N MET A 201 -4.77 8.80 0.31
CA MET A 201 -5.64 9.64 1.12
C MET A 201 -6.84 8.88 1.72
N LEU A 202 -6.55 7.94 2.63
CA LEU A 202 -7.53 7.06 3.30
C LEU A 202 -7.83 7.46 4.74
N GLY A 203 -7.26 8.57 5.21
CA GLY A 203 -7.33 8.96 6.62
C GLY A 203 -8.62 9.67 7.00
N ARG A 204 -9.43 10.15 6.06
CA ARG A 204 -10.61 10.99 6.32
C ARG A 204 -11.77 10.57 5.42
N PRO A 205 -13.03 10.49 5.96
CA PRO A 205 -14.19 10.10 5.15
C PRO A 205 -14.54 11.17 4.13
N ASP A 206 -14.89 10.76 2.92
CA ASP A 206 -15.49 11.64 1.92
C ASP A 206 -16.98 11.85 2.23
N PRO A 207 -17.46 13.10 2.41
CA PRO A 207 -18.86 13.36 2.71
C PRO A 207 -19.82 13.07 1.55
N LYS A 208 -19.33 12.88 0.32
CA LYS A 208 -20.15 12.56 -0.85
C LYS A 208 -20.55 11.09 -0.96
N VAL A 209 -19.90 10.20 -0.19
CA VAL A 209 -20.22 8.77 -0.18
C VAL A 209 -20.80 8.33 1.16
N ALA A 210 -21.40 7.15 1.21
CA ALA A 210 -21.96 6.62 2.45
C ALA A 210 -20.87 6.44 3.51
N ALA A 211 -21.21 6.66 4.77
CA ALA A 211 -20.28 6.52 5.89
C ALA A 211 -19.57 5.15 5.88
N GLY A 212 -18.25 5.15 6.03
CA GLY A 212 -17.44 3.93 6.02
C GLY A 212 -17.15 3.36 4.63
N THR A 213 -17.44 4.11 3.56
CA THR A 213 -17.22 3.70 2.18
C THR A 213 -15.97 4.40 1.61
N LEU A 214 -15.17 3.66 0.86
CA LEU A 214 -14.10 4.16 0.00
C LEU A 214 -14.60 4.29 -1.44
N TRP A 215 -13.86 5.00 -2.27
CA TRP A 215 -14.15 5.05 -3.70
C TRP A 215 -12.93 4.63 -4.54
N LEU A 216 -13.21 4.20 -5.77
CA LEU A 216 -12.19 3.74 -6.72
C LEU A 216 -12.22 4.62 -7.96
N THR A 217 -11.07 5.16 -8.33
CA THR A 217 -10.93 5.92 -9.56
C THR A 217 -11.17 5.01 -10.78
N GLY A 218 -11.92 5.50 -11.76
CA GLY A 218 -12.22 4.72 -12.96
C GLY A 218 -12.96 3.41 -12.67
N PHE A 219 -13.83 3.40 -11.67
CA PHE A 219 -14.67 2.25 -11.29
C PHE A 219 -15.45 1.68 -12.49
N GLU A 220 -15.86 2.56 -13.39
CA GLU A 220 -16.59 2.26 -14.63
C GLU A 220 -15.71 1.79 -15.79
N ARG A 221 -14.39 1.79 -15.63
CA ARG A 221 -13.44 1.47 -16.71
C ARG A 221 -13.07 0.01 -16.80
N SER A 222 -13.17 -0.71 -15.69
CA SER A 222 -12.85 -2.13 -15.61
C SER A 222 -13.87 -2.87 -14.75
N ASP A 223 -13.85 -4.18 -14.80
CA ASP A 223 -14.70 -5.02 -13.94
C ASP A 223 -14.12 -5.25 -12.53
N LEU A 224 -12.91 -4.70 -12.23
CA LEU A 224 -12.24 -4.89 -10.95
C LEU A 224 -13.02 -4.28 -9.78
N GLY A 225 -13.42 -2.99 -9.87
CA GLY A 225 -14.17 -2.30 -8.82
C GLY A 225 -15.48 -3.00 -8.46
N PRO A 226 -16.36 -3.28 -9.45
CA PRO A 226 -17.56 -4.07 -9.22
C PRO A 226 -17.31 -5.45 -8.64
N ALA A 227 -16.23 -6.14 -9.04
CA ALA A 227 -15.89 -7.44 -8.51
C ALA A 227 -15.45 -7.38 -7.03
N LEU A 228 -14.61 -6.42 -6.64
CA LEU A 228 -14.21 -6.20 -5.25
C LEU A 228 -15.42 -5.86 -4.37
N ALA A 229 -16.32 -4.99 -4.85
CA ALA A 229 -17.55 -4.63 -4.13
C ALA A 229 -18.45 -5.84 -3.88
N ARG A 230 -18.67 -6.69 -4.90
CA ARG A 230 -19.43 -7.95 -4.76
C ARG A 230 -18.80 -8.94 -3.77
N ASN A 231 -17.49 -8.84 -3.54
CA ASN A 231 -16.75 -9.67 -2.59
C ASN A 231 -16.54 -9.00 -1.22
N GLY A 232 -17.29 -7.93 -0.96
CA GLY A 232 -17.42 -7.32 0.37
C GLY A 232 -16.58 -6.09 0.62
N ALA A 233 -15.91 -5.50 -0.41
CA ALA A 233 -15.30 -4.19 -0.27
C ALA A 233 -16.38 -3.11 -0.12
N ALA A 234 -16.26 -2.25 0.89
CA ALA A 234 -17.07 -1.04 0.99
C ALA A 234 -16.55 0.00 -0.02
N LEU A 235 -16.80 -0.24 -1.32
CA LEU A 235 -16.17 0.46 -2.42
C LEU A 235 -17.21 0.88 -3.46
N VAL A 236 -17.16 2.15 -3.88
CA VAL A 236 -18.04 2.74 -4.89
C VAL A 236 -17.23 3.47 -5.97
N ALA A 237 -17.91 3.98 -6.99
CA ALA A 237 -17.28 4.85 -7.99
C ALA A 237 -16.83 6.18 -7.37
N ASP A 238 -15.77 6.78 -7.95
CA ASP A 238 -15.27 8.11 -7.62
C ASP A 238 -16.41 9.15 -7.72
N PRO A 239 -16.76 9.85 -6.63
CA PRO A 239 -17.83 10.85 -6.60
C PRO A 239 -17.41 12.23 -7.13
N HIS A 240 -16.16 12.34 -7.65
CA HIS A 240 -15.53 13.58 -8.13
C HIS A 240 -15.02 13.47 -9.57
N PRO A 241 -15.85 13.08 -10.55
CA PRO A 241 -15.38 12.84 -11.92
C PRO A 241 -14.72 14.06 -12.57
N GLU A 242 -15.10 15.26 -12.14
CA GLU A 242 -14.50 16.53 -12.60
C GLU A 242 -13.04 16.69 -12.20
N GLN A 243 -12.58 16.01 -11.14
CA GLN A 243 -11.20 16.07 -10.67
C GLN A 243 -10.25 15.18 -11.48
N ARG A 244 -10.77 14.22 -12.25
CA ARG A 244 -10.00 13.28 -13.07
C ARG A 244 -8.96 12.51 -12.26
N PHE A 245 -9.29 12.10 -11.04
CA PHE A 245 -8.37 11.43 -10.11
C PHE A 245 -7.73 10.18 -10.69
N PHE A 246 -8.40 9.48 -11.60
CA PHE A 246 -7.82 8.31 -12.29
C PHE A 246 -6.45 8.60 -12.94
N GLN A 247 -6.17 9.85 -13.33
CA GLN A 247 -4.94 10.26 -14.02
C GLN A 247 -3.89 10.90 -13.10
N ARG A 248 -4.14 10.98 -11.79
CA ARG A 248 -3.37 11.86 -10.89
C ARG A 248 -2.47 11.13 -9.90
N SER A 249 -2.39 9.80 -9.94
CA SER A 249 -1.55 9.02 -9.03
C SER A 249 -0.76 7.95 -9.79
N ASP A 250 0.04 7.19 -9.05
CA ASP A 250 0.94 6.13 -9.56
C ASP A 250 0.22 4.96 -10.25
N ASN A 251 -1.12 4.87 -10.14
CA ASN A 251 -1.90 3.90 -10.92
C ASN A 251 -1.86 4.20 -12.43
N TYR A 252 -1.85 5.48 -12.81
CA TYR A 252 -2.04 5.86 -14.20
C TYR A 252 -0.90 5.42 -15.14
N PRO A 253 0.38 5.54 -14.78
CA PRO A 253 1.47 4.98 -15.58
C PRO A 253 1.35 3.47 -15.82
N PHE A 254 0.85 2.69 -14.85
CA PHE A 254 0.59 1.26 -14.99
C PHE A 254 -0.58 1.00 -15.94
N ALA A 255 -1.66 1.76 -15.81
CA ALA A 255 -2.83 1.67 -16.69
C ALA A 255 -2.44 1.93 -18.15
N LEU A 256 -1.57 2.92 -18.41
CA LEU A 256 -1.02 3.21 -19.76
C LEU A 256 -0.13 2.08 -20.32
N ARG A 257 0.37 1.19 -19.48
CA ARG A 257 1.12 -0.03 -19.87
C ARG A 257 0.23 -1.27 -19.94
N GLY A 258 -1.10 -1.11 -19.79
CA GLY A 258 -2.09 -2.17 -19.95
C GLY A 258 -2.42 -2.95 -18.67
N VAL A 259 -1.82 -2.63 -17.52
CA VAL A 259 -2.19 -3.21 -16.22
C VAL A 259 -3.55 -2.65 -15.80
N ILE A 260 -4.43 -3.48 -15.25
CA ILE A 260 -5.67 -2.99 -14.63
C ILE A 260 -5.29 -2.30 -13.32
N ALA A 261 -5.24 -0.97 -13.34
CA ALA A 261 -4.68 -0.16 -12.26
C ALA A 261 -5.60 1.00 -11.89
N HIS A 262 -5.92 1.10 -10.60
CA HIS A 262 -6.86 2.08 -10.06
C HIS A 262 -6.37 2.56 -8.69
N THR A 263 -6.80 3.77 -8.28
CA THR A 263 -6.58 4.29 -6.93
C THR A 263 -7.83 4.10 -6.08
N VAL A 264 -7.65 3.56 -4.89
CA VAL A 264 -8.63 3.51 -3.81
C VAL A 264 -8.38 4.71 -2.91
N SER A 265 -9.40 5.52 -2.63
CA SER A 265 -9.27 6.73 -1.83
C SER A 265 -10.54 7.03 -1.02
N SER A 266 -10.45 8.01 -0.13
CA SER A 266 -11.57 8.64 0.55
C SER A 266 -11.45 10.17 0.59
N PHE A 267 -10.63 10.73 -0.30
CA PHE A 267 -10.37 12.17 -0.35
C PHE A 267 -11.64 12.98 -0.70
N GLY A 268 -12.20 13.65 0.28
CA GLY A 268 -13.42 14.46 0.17
C GLY A 268 -13.16 15.91 -0.22
N LEU A 269 -12.07 16.23 -0.90
CA LEU A 269 -11.67 17.59 -1.32
C LEU A 269 -11.50 18.55 -0.13
N HIS A 270 -10.99 18.06 1.00
CA HIS A 270 -10.71 18.90 2.16
C HIS A 270 -9.61 19.93 1.87
N THR A 271 -9.66 21.05 2.57
CA THR A 271 -8.80 22.22 2.33
C THR A 271 -7.38 22.06 2.86
N ASP A 272 -7.07 20.97 3.57
CA ASP A 272 -5.73 20.70 4.13
C ASP A 272 -4.80 20.06 3.09
N TYR A 273 -5.31 19.59 1.95
CA TYR A 273 -4.53 19.02 0.86
C TYR A 273 -3.40 19.95 0.43
N HIS A 274 -2.16 19.46 0.43
CA HIS A 274 -0.93 20.24 0.16
C HIS A 274 -0.75 21.46 1.07
N ARG A 275 -1.11 21.30 2.36
CA ARG A 275 -0.94 22.31 3.40
C ARG A 275 -0.21 21.73 4.61
N VAL A 276 0.45 22.62 5.38
CA VAL A 276 1.03 22.22 6.68
C VAL A 276 -0.01 21.70 7.66
N SER A 277 -1.28 22.04 7.45
CA SER A 277 -2.40 21.55 8.27
C SER A 277 -2.84 20.11 7.96
N ASP A 278 -2.26 19.44 6.96
CA ASP A 278 -2.43 17.99 6.77
C ASP A 278 -1.55 17.21 7.75
N ASP A 279 -1.96 17.21 9.00
CA ASP A 279 -1.27 16.60 10.13
C ASP A 279 -2.09 15.47 10.79
N VAL A 280 -1.47 14.73 11.70
CA VAL A 280 -2.06 13.56 12.38
C VAL A 280 -3.37 13.90 13.11
N SER A 281 -3.57 15.15 13.56
CA SER A 281 -4.78 15.57 14.27
C SER A 281 -6.04 15.57 13.40
N LYS A 282 -5.87 15.53 12.08
CA LYS A 282 -6.96 15.53 11.08
C LYS A 282 -7.48 14.14 10.74
N ILE A 283 -6.76 13.11 11.14
CA ILE A 283 -7.06 11.72 10.76
C ILE A 283 -8.21 11.16 11.60
N ASP A 284 -9.22 10.62 10.95
CA ASP A 284 -10.28 9.80 11.57
C ASP A 284 -9.79 8.34 11.67
N PHE A 285 -9.04 8.04 12.72
CA PHE A 285 -8.46 6.70 12.92
C PHE A 285 -9.50 5.58 12.98
N PRO A 286 -10.66 5.74 13.67
CA PRO A 286 -11.72 4.74 13.60
C PRO A 286 -12.23 4.48 12.19
N PHE A 287 -12.41 5.52 11.36
CA PHE A 287 -12.78 5.39 9.96
C PHE A 287 -11.69 4.66 9.17
N MET A 288 -10.44 5.15 9.22
CA MET A 288 -9.30 4.56 8.51
C MET A 288 -9.11 3.08 8.84
N THR A 289 -9.21 2.72 10.14
CA THR A 289 -9.10 1.33 10.60
C THR A 289 -10.18 0.44 9.98
N ARG A 290 -11.45 0.88 10.03
CA ARG A 290 -12.57 0.12 9.45
C ARG A 290 -12.43 0.00 7.93
N SER A 291 -12.02 1.07 7.27
CA SER A 291 -11.85 1.13 5.82
C SER A 291 -10.78 0.15 5.34
N ILE A 292 -9.59 0.15 5.95
CA ILE A 292 -8.53 -0.78 5.59
C ILE A 292 -8.94 -2.23 5.91
N ASN A 293 -9.58 -2.49 7.07
CA ASN A 293 -10.09 -3.83 7.40
C ASN A 293 -11.10 -4.34 6.36
N SER A 294 -11.95 -3.47 5.79
CA SER A 294 -12.95 -3.85 4.78
C SER A 294 -12.32 -4.40 3.50
N LEU A 295 -11.06 -4.05 3.23
CA LEU A 295 -10.32 -4.45 2.02
C LEU A 295 -9.63 -5.80 2.16
N VAL A 296 -9.36 -6.29 3.38
CA VAL A 296 -8.60 -7.54 3.60
C VAL A 296 -9.25 -8.73 2.89
N ARG A 297 -10.53 -8.96 3.12
CA ARG A 297 -11.26 -10.10 2.53
C ARG A 297 -11.38 -10.01 1.00
N PRO A 298 -11.76 -8.88 0.40
CA PRO A 298 -11.79 -8.71 -1.06
C PRO A 298 -10.43 -8.92 -1.72
N ILE A 299 -9.34 -8.43 -1.10
CA ILE A 299 -7.98 -8.63 -1.61
C ILE A 299 -7.57 -10.10 -1.47
N GLN A 300 -7.89 -10.77 -0.36
CA GLN A 300 -7.69 -12.22 -0.22
C GLN A 300 -8.43 -13.00 -1.30
N TRP A 301 -9.69 -12.63 -1.59
CA TRP A 301 -10.44 -13.23 -2.69
C TRP A 301 -9.73 -13.00 -4.04
N LEU A 302 -9.31 -11.77 -4.34
CA LEU A 302 -8.61 -11.45 -5.59
C LEU A 302 -7.29 -12.23 -5.72
N ALA A 303 -6.56 -12.37 -4.62
CA ALA A 303 -5.30 -13.13 -4.58
C ALA A 303 -5.47 -14.64 -4.75
N ASN A 304 -6.68 -15.19 -4.50
CA ASN A 304 -6.91 -16.64 -4.50
C ASN A 304 -7.88 -17.13 -5.59
N SER A 305 -8.65 -16.24 -6.22
CA SER A 305 -9.62 -16.59 -7.26
C SER A 305 -8.96 -16.74 -8.64
N ASP A 306 -9.71 -17.33 -9.59
CA ASP A 306 -9.33 -17.36 -11.01
C ASP A 306 -9.74 -16.08 -11.75
N PHE A 307 -10.42 -15.15 -11.09
CA PHE A 307 -10.85 -13.90 -11.68
C PHE A 307 -9.63 -13.10 -12.15
N ARG A 308 -9.63 -12.72 -13.42
CA ARG A 308 -8.67 -11.78 -14.00
C ARG A 308 -9.46 -10.55 -14.46
N PRO A 309 -9.18 -9.38 -13.85
CA PRO A 309 -9.88 -8.17 -14.25
C PRO A 309 -9.53 -7.77 -15.68
N GLU A 310 -10.50 -7.16 -16.37
CA GLU A 310 -10.37 -6.68 -17.73
C GLU A 310 -10.86 -5.23 -17.86
N TRP A 311 -10.27 -4.48 -18.79
CA TRP A 311 -10.81 -3.19 -19.19
C TRP A 311 -12.14 -3.41 -19.93
N LEU A 312 -13.15 -2.63 -19.59
CA LEU A 312 -14.39 -2.62 -20.37
C LEU A 312 -14.13 -2.09 -21.79
N ALA A 313 -14.98 -2.47 -22.73
CA ALA A 313 -14.80 -2.10 -24.15
C ALA A 313 -14.67 -0.58 -24.33
N GLY A 314 -13.55 -0.14 -24.93
CA GLY A 314 -13.25 1.27 -25.17
C GLY A 314 -12.84 2.08 -23.91
N GLN A 315 -12.70 1.46 -22.73
CA GLN A 315 -12.37 2.16 -21.46
C GLN A 315 -10.90 2.07 -21.05
N ALA A 316 -10.10 1.25 -21.73
CA ALA A 316 -8.66 1.23 -21.51
C ALA A 316 -8.07 2.62 -21.82
N PRO A 317 -7.17 3.16 -20.93
CA PRO A 317 -6.54 4.43 -21.22
C PRO A 317 -5.62 4.31 -22.43
N SER A 318 -5.63 5.33 -23.28
CA SER A 318 -4.70 5.45 -24.42
C SER A 318 -3.66 6.54 -24.12
N ARG A 319 -2.46 6.37 -24.68
CA ARG A 319 -1.39 7.37 -24.64
C ARG A 319 -1.77 8.62 -25.42
#